data_ed4efbca81dfb20d55d31b63323ef8bd
#
_entry.id   ed4efbca81dfb20d55d31b63323ef8bd
#
_cell.length_a   1.000
_cell.length_b   1.000
_cell.length_c   1.000
_cell.angle_alpha   90.00
_cell.angle_beta   90.00
_cell.angle_gamma   90.00
#
_symmetry.space_group_name_H-M   'P 1'
#
loop_
_entity.id
_entity.type
_entity.pdbx_description
1 polymer ?
#
loop_
_entity_poly.entity_id
_entity_poly.type
_entity_poly.pdbx_seq_one_letter_code
_entity_poly.pdbx_strand_id
1 'polypeptide(L)'
;MAIERTLSIIKPDATRRNLTGAINDRFEKAGLRIVAQKRLQLSTGLAERFYEVHAQRPFYRSLVDFMSSGPVVVQVLEGEDAVARNREVMGATDPAKAAAGTIRKDFAESIEANSVHGSDSPENAAQEIAFFFAAVEICP
;
A
#
# COMPACT_ATOMS: atom_id res chain seq x y z
N MET A 1 -9.64 -8.06 19.92
CA MET A 1 -8.59 -7.12 19.53
C MET A 1 -7.32 -7.89 19.27
N ALA A 2 -7.17 -8.27 18.03
CA ALA A 2 -6.02 -9.04 17.60
C ALA A 2 -4.97 -8.12 17.00
N ILE A 3 -3.71 -8.40 17.31
CA ILE A 3 -2.60 -7.77 16.61
C ILE A 3 -2.52 -8.43 15.23
N GLU A 4 -2.60 -7.60 14.21
CA GLU A 4 -2.57 -8.01 12.80
C GLU A 4 -1.44 -7.33 12.06
N ARG A 5 -1.12 -7.89 10.91
CA ARG A 5 -0.20 -7.27 9.94
C ARG A 5 -0.91 -7.08 8.62
N THR A 6 -0.58 -5.99 7.93
CA THR A 6 -1.08 -5.72 6.59
C THR A 6 0.05 -5.24 5.70
N LEU A 7 -0.06 -5.49 4.41
CA LEU A 7 0.91 -4.95 3.46
C LEU A 7 0.46 -3.57 3.01
N SER A 8 1.38 -2.63 3.00
CA SER A 8 1.20 -1.30 2.44
C SER A 8 2.19 -1.08 1.32
N ILE A 9 1.76 -0.41 0.25
CA ILE A 9 2.66 0.04 -0.80
C ILE A 9 2.42 1.54 -0.96
N ILE A 10 3.50 2.32 -0.88
CA ILE A 10 3.46 3.72 -1.29
C ILE A 10 3.78 3.75 -2.77
N LYS A 11 2.85 4.25 -3.56
CA LYS A 11 2.86 4.13 -5.02
C LYS A 11 3.76 5.18 -5.69
N PRO A 12 4.09 4.99 -6.98
CA PRO A 12 5.01 5.91 -7.68
C PRO A 12 4.58 7.36 -7.70
N ASP A 13 3.28 7.67 -7.68
CA ASP A 13 2.82 9.06 -7.64
C ASP A 13 3.26 9.77 -6.35
N ALA A 14 3.32 9.04 -5.24
CA ALA A 14 3.71 9.60 -3.96
C ALA A 14 5.23 9.61 -3.78
N THR A 15 5.94 8.56 -4.21
CA THR A 15 7.41 8.54 -4.11
C THR A 15 8.02 9.64 -4.97
N ARG A 16 7.48 9.85 -6.17
CA ARG A 16 7.94 10.88 -7.09
C ARG A 16 7.80 12.29 -6.49
N ARG A 17 6.79 12.51 -5.66
CA ARG A 17 6.54 13.79 -5.01
C ARG A 17 7.17 13.93 -3.63
N ASN A 18 7.99 12.94 -3.24
CA ASN A 18 8.71 12.93 -1.95
C ASN A 18 7.75 12.94 -0.75
N LEU A 19 6.70 12.12 -0.81
CA LEU A 19 5.66 12.07 0.22
C LEU A 19 5.76 10.86 1.16
N THR A 20 6.82 10.04 1.05
CA THR A 20 6.93 8.82 1.85
C THR A 20 6.90 9.10 3.35
N GLY A 21 7.61 10.14 3.80
CA GLY A 21 7.62 10.51 5.21
C GLY A 21 6.28 11.01 5.70
N ALA A 22 5.62 11.86 4.92
CA ALA A 22 4.30 12.40 5.28
C ALA A 22 3.25 11.28 5.39
N ILE A 23 3.31 10.31 4.48
CA ILE A 23 2.39 9.18 4.49
C ILE A 23 2.67 8.26 5.69
N ASN A 24 3.93 7.94 5.95
CA ASN A 24 4.31 7.09 7.09
C ASN A 24 3.95 7.74 8.42
N ASP A 25 4.03 9.05 8.52
CA ASP A 25 3.61 9.79 9.70
C ASP A 25 2.12 9.52 10.02
N ARG A 26 1.28 9.44 8.98
CA ARG A 26 -0.15 9.12 9.15
C ARG A 26 -0.35 7.74 9.74
N PHE A 27 0.43 6.75 9.29
CA PHE A 27 0.35 5.39 9.81
C PHE A 27 0.77 5.36 11.27
N GLU A 28 1.88 5.97 11.61
CA GLU A 28 2.41 5.95 12.98
C GLU A 28 1.50 6.69 13.95
N LYS A 29 0.93 7.82 13.55
CA LYS A 29 -0.03 8.56 14.37
C LYS A 29 -1.32 7.79 14.60
N ALA A 30 -1.67 6.89 13.68
CA ALA A 30 -2.86 6.04 13.83
C ALA A 30 -2.58 4.79 14.68
N GLY A 31 -1.36 4.64 15.20
CA GLY A 31 -0.99 3.49 16.04
C GLY A 31 -0.54 2.27 15.25
N LEU A 32 -0.24 2.43 13.96
CA LEU A 32 0.31 1.37 13.12
C LEU A 32 1.84 1.46 13.14
N ARG A 33 2.48 0.32 13.43
CA ARG A 33 3.93 0.25 13.52
C ARG A 33 4.49 -0.29 12.21
N ILE A 34 5.52 0.36 11.67
CA ILE A 34 6.21 -0.13 10.47
C ILE A 34 7.25 -1.14 10.94
N VAL A 35 7.04 -2.43 10.62
CA VAL A 35 7.90 -3.51 11.10
C VAL A 35 8.77 -4.11 10.00
N ALA A 36 8.58 -3.69 8.75
CA ALA A 36 9.45 -4.03 7.62
C ALA A 36 9.22 -3.00 6.53
N GLN A 37 10.27 -2.68 5.77
CA GLN A 37 10.16 -1.64 4.74
C GLN A 37 11.27 -1.84 3.70
N LYS A 38 10.91 -1.72 2.42
CA LYS A 38 11.87 -1.74 1.31
C LYS A 38 11.46 -0.70 0.27
N ARG A 39 12.43 0.05 -0.24
CA ARG A 39 12.21 0.89 -1.41
C ARG A 39 12.79 0.16 -2.62
N LEU A 40 11.96 -0.06 -3.63
CA LEU A 40 12.35 -0.82 -4.80
C LEU A 40 11.58 -0.38 -6.04
N GLN A 41 12.09 -0.79 -7.21
CA GLN A 41 11.42 -0.59 -8.49
C GLN A 41 10.86 -1.94 -8.93
N LEU A 42 9.54 -2.04 -9.10
CA LEU A 42 8.94 -3.26 -9.61
C LEU A 42 9.25 -3.40 -11.10
N SER A 43 9.67 -4.60 -11.51
CA SER A 43 9.67 -4.93 -12.93
C SER A 43 8.24 -5.11 -13.39
N THR A 44 8.01 -5.01 -14.71
CA THR A 44 6.70 -5.31 -15.29
C THR A 44 6.22 -6.69 -14.87
N GLY A 45 7.11 -7.70 -14.91
CA GLY A 45 6.75 -9.07 -14.53
C GLY A 45 6.35 -9.21 -13.06
N LEU A 46 7.04 -8.53 -12.15
CA LEU A 46 6.68 -8.54 -10.73
C LEU A 46 5.34 -7.86 -10.49
N ALA A 47 5.09 -6.72 -11.15
CA ALA A 47 3.82 -6.01 -11.04
C ALA A 47 2.68 -6.87 -11.59
N GLU A 48 2.90 -7.56 -12.73
CA GLU A 48 1.92 -8.48 -13.29
C GLU A 48 1.56 -9.60 -12.31
N ARG A 49 2.55 -10.19 -11.67
CA ARG A 49 2.33 -11.27 -10.71
C ARG A 49 1.61 -10.78 -9.46
N PHE A 50 1.99 -9.64 -8.94
CA PHE A 50 1.35 -9.10 -7.74
C PHE A 50 -0.12 -8.79 -7.97
N TYR A 51 -0.47 -8.28 -9.14
CA TYR A 51 -1.84 -7.91 -9.49
C TYR A 51 -2.56 -8.94 -10.36
N GLU A 52 -2.06 -10.18 -10.46
CA GLU A 52 -2.64 -11.16 -11.39
C GLU A 52 -4.10 -11.49 -11.09
N VAL A 53 -4.56 -11.31 -9.86
CA VAL A 53 -5.98 -11.44 -9.47
C VAL A 53 -6.86 -10.49 -10.30
N HIS A 54 -6.29 -9.41 -10.83
CA HIS A 54 -6.99 -8.42 -11.65
C HIS A 54 -6.72 -8.59 -13.15
N ALA A 55 -6.07 -9.70 -13.59
CA ALA A 55 -5.62 -9.88 -14.96
C ALA A 55 -6.74 -9.75 -16.01
N GLN A 56 -7.97 -10.06 -15.63
CA GLN A 56 -9.13 -9.98 -16.52
C GLN A 56 -9.84 -8.61 -16.46
N ARG A 57 -9.37 -7.70 -15.63
CA ARG A 57 -9.99 -6.37 -15.49
C ARG A 57 -9.48 -5.40 -16.55
N PRO A 58 -10.33 -4.48 -17.05
CA PRO A 58 -9.90 -3.50 -18.07
C PRO A 58 -8.73 -2.62 -17.62
N PHE A 59 -8.64 -2.33 -16.32
CA PHE A 59 -7.59 -1.45 -15.78
C PHE A 59 -6.26 -2.17 -15.54
N TYR A 60 -6.18 -3.49 -15.75
CA TYR A 60 -5.01 -4.28 -15.35
C TYR A 60 -3.72 -3.78 -16.00
N ARG A 61 -3.71 -3.57 -17.32
CA ARG A 61 -2.49 -3.16 -18.02
C ARG A 61 -2.04 -1.76 -17.57
N SER A 62 -2.98 -0.85 -17.40
CA SER A 62 -2.69 0.51 -16.91
C SER A 62 -2.12 0.47 -15.50
N LEU A 63 -2.68 -0.37 -14.63
CA LEU A 63 -2.20 -0.55 -13.26
C LEU A 63 -0.77 -1.10 -13.23
N VAL A 64 -0.49 -2.13 -14.02
CA VAL A 64 0.84 -2.72 -14.11
C VAL A 64 1.85 -1.69 -14.59
N ASP A 65 1.52 -0.95 -15.65
CA ASP A 65 2.39 0.08 -16.19
C ASP A 65 2.67 1.18 -15.16
N PHE A 66 1.64 1.60 -14.46
CA PHE A 66 1.77 2.62 -13.42
C PHE A 66 2.67 2.13 -12.27
N MET A 67 2.41 0.94 -11.75
CA MET A 67 3.15 0.43 -10.60
C MET A 67 4.61 0.09 -10.90
N SER A 68 4.96 -0.13 -12.17
CA SER A 68 6.34 -0.36 -12.60
C SER A 68 7.01 0.91 -13.13
N SER A 69 6.33 2.06 -13.10
CA SER A 69 6.83 3.31 -13.70
C SER A 69 7.85 4.04 -12.84
N GLY A 70 7.99 3.71 -11.58
CA GLY A 70 8.92 4.38 -10.68
C GLY A 70 9.05 3.63 -9.36
N PRO A 71 9.91 4.09 -8.45
CA PRO A 71 10.08 3.44 -7.16
C PRO A 71 8.79 3.38 -6.35
N VAL A 72 8.65 2.29 -5.60
CA VAL A 72 7.59 2.11 -4.62
C VAL A 72 8.23 1.81 -3.26
N VAL A 73 7.49 2.04 -2.18
CA VAL A 73 7.90 1.58 -0.86
C VAL A 73 6.91 0.51 -0.44
N VAL A 74 7.40 -0.73 -0.30
CA VAL A 74 6.61 -1.83 0.24
C VAL A 74 6.92 -1.95 1.72
N GLN A 75 5.89 -2.16 2.53
CA GLN A 75 6.08 -2.18 3.98
C GLN A 75 5.02 -3.02 4.67
N VAL A 76 5.38 -3.53 5.85
CA VAL A 76 4.46 -4.26 6.70
C VAL A 76 4.08 -3.36 7.86
N LEU A 77 2.79 -3.14 8.03
CA LEU A 77 2.23 -2.38 9.15
C LEU A 77 1.63 -3.36 10.15
N GLU A 78 1.91 -3.13 11.44
CA GLU A 78 1.42 -3.99 12.52
C GLU A 78 0.65 -3.15 13.54
N GLY A 79 -0.45 -3.70 14.03
CA GLY A 79 -1.25 -3.04 15.06
C GLY A 79 -2.55 -3.78 15.28
N GLU A 80 -3.37 -3.27 16.21
CA GLU A 80 -4.70 -3.81 16.43
C GLU A 80 -5.55 -3.59 15.17
N ASP A 81 -6.16 -4.67 14.68
CA ASP A 81 -7.02 -4.63 13.51
C ASP A 81 -6.36 -3.89 12.32
N ALA A 82 -5.08 -4.19 12.06
CA ALA A 82 -4.25 -3.42 11.15
C ALA A 82 -4.85 -3.29 9.75
N VAL A 83 -5.50 -4.35 9.23
CA VAL A 83 -6.12 -4.30 7.90
C VAL A 83 -7.20 -3.22 7.86
N ALA A 84 -8.15 -3.26 8.78
CA ALA A 84 -9.25 -2.30 8.83
C ALA A 84 -8.74 -0.89 9.14
N ARG A 85 -7.84 -0.77 10.11
CA ARG A 85 -7.28 0.53 10.50
C ARG A 85 -6.52 1.19 9.37
N ASN A 86 -5.71 0.41 8.64
CA ASN A 86 -4.99 0.93 7.50
C ASN A 86 -5.95 1.46 6.43
N ARG A 87 -7.03 0.74 6.16
CA ARG A 87 -8.01 1.17 5.17
C ARG A 87 -8.69 2.47 5.56
N GLU A 88 -8.95 2.67 6.86
CA GLU A 88 -9.48 3.94 7.35
C GLU A 88 -8.49 5.09 7.15
N VAL A 89 -7.21 4.86 7.43
CA VAL A 89 -6.14 5.86 7.27
C VAL A 89 -5.95 6.21 5.81
N MET A 90 -6.00 5.20 4.92
CA MET A 90 -5.86 5.42 3.47
C MET A 90 -7.02 6.21 2.88
N GLY A 91 -8.22 5.94 3.31
CA GLY A 91 -9.43 6.53 2.73
C GLY A 91 -9.97 5.76 1.54
N ALA A 92 -11.08 6.23 0.98
CA ALA A 92 -11.73 5.60 -0.16
C ALA A 92 -10.82 5.57 -1.38
N THR A 93 -10.97 4.53 -2.21
CA THR A 93 -10.17 4.32 -3.42
C THR A 93 -10.22 5.54 -4.35
N ASP A 94 -11.41 6.13 -4.51
CA ASP A 94 -11.56 7.38 -5.26
C ASP A 94 -11.28 8.55 -4.31
N PRO A 95 -10.22 9.35 -4.55
CA PRO A 95 -9.91 10.46 -3.64
C PRO A 95 -11.02 11.51 -3.55
N ALA A 96 -11.86 11.62 -4.58
CA ALA A 96 -13.01 12.54 -4.53
C ALA A 96 -14.04 12.12 -3.47
N LYS A 97 -14.08 10.82 -3.15
CA LYS A 97 -15.01 10.25 -2.16
C LYS A 97 -14.36 10.01 -0.81
N ALA A 98 -13.06 10.25 -0.68
CA ALA A 98 -12.33 10.00 0.55
C ALA A 98 -12.64 11.08 1.58
N ALA A 99 -12.70 10.68 2.85
CA ALA A 99 -12.95 11.60 3.95
C ALA A 99 -11.75 12.52 4.19
N ALA A 100 -12.03 13.71 4.72
CA ALA A 100 -10.98 14.67 5.08
C ALA A 100 -9.99 14.03 6.06
N GLY A 101 -8.71 14.32 5.89
CA GLY A 101 -7.64 13.80 6.75
C GLY A 101 -7.10 12.44 6.35
N THR A 102 -7.72 11.76 5.39
CA THR A 102 -7.18 10.50 4.87
C THR A 102 -6.04 10.77 3.90
N ILE A 103 -5.17 9.77 3.73
CA ILE A 103 -4.03 9.87 2.82
C ILE A 103 -4.49 10.19 1.40
N ARG A 104 -5.48 9.45 0.91
CA ARG A 104 -5.96 9.63 -0.46
C ARG A 104 -6.63 10.97 -0.67
N LYS A 105 -7.36 11.47 0.32
CA LYS A 105 -7.98 12.80 0.20
C LYS A 105 -6.91 13.89 0.08
N ASP A 106 -5.85 13.78 0.86
CA ASP A 106 -4.83 14.83 0.95
C ASP A 106 -3.77 14.73 -0.14
N PHE A 107 -3.44 13.52 -0.61
CA PHE A 107 -2.28 13.31 -1.47
C PHE A 107 -2.57 12.67 -2.83
N ALA A 108 -3.66 11.93 -2.98
CA ALA A 108 -3.93 11.21 -4.23
C ALA A 108 -4.25 12.15 -5.38
N GLU A 109 -3.81 11.76 -6.58
CA GLU A 109 -4.04 12.53 -7.80
C GLU A 109 -5.27 12.06 -8.57
N SER A 110 -5.58 10.77 -8.50
CA SER A 110 -6.67 10.14 -9.25
C SER A 110 -7.02 8.78 -8.63
N ILE A 111 -7.99 8.08 -9.20
CA ILE A 111 -8.35 6.73 -8.74
C ILE A 111 -7.16 5.76 -8.90
N GLU A 112 -6.41 5.84 -10.00
CA GLU A 112 -5.25 4.98 -10.22
C GLU A 112 -4.03 5.49 -9.45
N ALA A 113 -3.74 6.78 -9.54
CA ALA A 113 -2.62 7.41 -8.84
C ALA A 113 -3.08 7.85 -7.45
N ASN A 114 -3.47 6.88 -6.61
CA ASN A 114 -4.10 7.16 -5.33
C ASN A 114 -3.17 6.96 -4.12
N SER A 115 -1.89 7.06 -4.35
CA SER A 115 -0.80 7.16 -3.38
C SER A 115 -0.45 5.90 -2.62
N VAL A 116 -1.42 5.08 -2.21
CA VAL A 116 -1.16 3.93 -1.34
C VAL A 116 -2.02 2.73 -1.72
N HIS A 117 -1.46 1.54 -1.44
CA HIS A 117 -2.17 0.27 -1.49
C HIS A 117 -2.17 -0.32 -0.07
N GLY A 118 -3.24 -0.99 0.29
CA GLY A 118 -3.31 -1.78 1.52
C GLY A 118 -4.07 -3.06 1.26
N SER A 119 -3.69 -4.12 1.97
CA SER A 119 -4.39 -5.41 1.87
C SER A 119 -5.85 -5.24 2.30
N ASP A 120 -6.74 -6.03 1.69
CA ASP A 120 -8.18 -5.93 1.94
C ASP A 120 -8.72 -6.97 2.92
N SER A 121 -7.89 -7.95 3.30
CA SER A 121 -8.25 -8.97 4.28
C SER A 121 -7.00 -9.54 4.94
N PRO A 122 -7.11 -10.16 6.12
CA PRO A 122 -5.96 -10.82 6.74
C PRO A 122 -5.36 -11.92 5.88
N GLU A 123 -6.18 -12.67 5.13
CA GLU A 123 -5.73 -13.73 4.23
C GLU A 123 -4.90 -13.16 3.10
N ASN A 124 -5.38 -12.11 2.45
CA ASN A 124 -4.64 -11.44 1.38
C ASN A 124 -3.40 -10.75 1.91
N ALA A 125 -3.47 -10.20 3.12
CA ALA A 125 -2.29 -9.59 3.76
C ALA A 125 -1.16 -10.60 3.92
N ALA A 126 -1.45 -11.81 4.38
CA ALA A 126 -0.43 -12.85 4.54
C ALA A 126 0.25 -13.18 3.21
N GLN A 127 -0.52 -13.32 2.14
CA GLN A 127 0.01 -13.61 0.81
C GLN A 127 0.83 -12.44 0.26
N GLU A 128 0.34 -11.22 0.40
CA GLU A 128 1.01 -10.03 -0.11
C GLU A 128 2.31 -9.76 0.64
N ILE A 129 2.33 -9.95 1.94
CA ILE A 129 3.54 -9.82 2.75
C ILE A 129 4.58 -10.85 2.29
N ALA A 130 4.19 -12.10 2.13
CA ALA A 130 5.09 -13.16 1.69
C ALA A 130 5.64 -12.93 0.28
N PHE A 131 4.93 -12.18 -0.55
CA PHE A 131 5.40 -11.83 -1.88
C PHE A 131 6.66 -10.94 -1.83
N PHE A 132 6.73 -10.04 -0.85
CA PHE A 132 7.81 -9.04 -0.77
C PHE A 132 8.83 -9.29 0.33
N PHE A 133 8.47 -10.03 1.38
CA PHE A 133 9.30 -10.14 2.58
C PHE A 133 9.50 -11.58 3.01
N ALA A 134 10.75 -11.90 3.38
CA ALA A 134 11.04 -13.10 4.13
C ALA A 134 10.71 -12.87 5.61
N ALA A 135 10.42 -13.93 6.36
CA ALA A 135 10.08 -13.81 7.77
C ALA A 135 11.17 -13.08 8.59
N VAL A 136 12.43 -13.31 8.25
CA VAL A 136 13.57 -12.70 8.96
C VAL A 136 13.67 -11.19 8.73
N GLU A 137 12.98 -10.67 7.71
CA GLU A 137 13.00 -9.24 7.39
C GLU A 137 11.95 -8.45 8.18
N ILE A 138 11.08 -9.14 8.91
CA ILE A 138 10.01 -8.49 9.68
C ILE A 138 10.47 -8.41 11.13
N CYS A 139 10.57 -7.18 11.66
CA CYS A 139 11.19 -6.89 12.96
C CYS A 139 10.20 -6.08 13.83
N PRO A 140 9.31 -6.78 14.57
CA PRO A 140 8.31 -6.11 15.41
C PRO A 140 8.90 -5.30 16.56
#